data_13c41a03873e4021581be693c6d92b09
#
_entry.id   13c41a03873e4021581be693c6d92b09
#
_cell.length_a   1.000
_cell.length_b   1.000
_cell.length_c   1.000
_cell.angle_alpha   90.00
_cell.angle_beta   90.00
_cell.angle_gamma   90.00
#
_symmetry.space_group_name_H-M   'P 1'
#
loop_
_entity.id
_entity.type
_entity.pdbx_description
1 polymer ?
#
loop_
_entity_poly.entity_id
_entity_poly.type
_entity_poly.pdbx_seq_one_letter_code
_entity_poly.pdbx_strand_id
1 'polypeptide(L)'
;MPVRKYFADFRRVRAPRFCNAVEFESSSGNNRRTSFAVFLIIALCISAAAGTPRIITDQTGRQVNVPDHPQRLISLAPSITETLYALGLGDRIVGDTTYCDYPPQARLKPHVGALLNPSMEKIVALKPDLVLGTADSNRRETADQLERLGIPLYGLAAHSVKDTLSSIEDLGQVLGQDSRALQLATSLGHRVEAVHQRVSNLPRPKVLFVVWYQPLITAGPHSFIADAIRIAGGDSIADDLGADWPRLSLEDALHRDPDIILFSKSESFSPALDDFQHLPGWKDFRAVKNHRLYFVSDTINRPSPRLIDALEEVAHILHPSPPAPEAPR
;
A
#
# COMPACT_ATOMS: atom_id res chain seq x y z
N MET A 1 -5.94 30.21 -7.51
CA MET A 1 -4.71 29.99 -8.29
C MET A 1 -4.84 28.67 -9.02
N PRO A 2 -4.65 28.59 -10.35
CA PRO A 2 -5.05 27.41 -11.13
C PRO A 2 -4.00 26.30 -11.07
N VAL A 3 -4.46 25.10 -10.73
CA VAL A 3 -3.71 23.82 -10.74
C VAL A 3 -3.63 23.31 -12.19
N ARG A 4 -2.82 23.96 -13.03
CA ARG A 4 -2.64 23.59 -14.45
C ARG A 4 -1.16 23.51 -14.85
N LYS A 5 -0.31 22.82 -14.07
CA LYS A 5 1.13 22.70 -14.39
C LYS A 5 1.82 21.41 -13.95
N TYR A 6 1.18 20.26 -14.05
CA TYR A 6 1.86 18.98 -13.73
C TYR A 6 1.80 17.91 -14.83
N PHE A 7 1.39 18.25 -16.06
CA PHE A 7 1.42 17.29 -17.17
C PHE A 7 2.09 17.90 -18.40
N ALA A 8 3.37 18.13 -18.37
CA ALA A 8 4.19 18.34 -19.57
C ALA A 8 5.67 18.20 -19.21
N ASP A 9 6.21 17.00 -19.35
CA ASP A 9 7.53 16.72 -19.92
C ASP A 9 7.86 15.21 -19.80
N PHE A 10 7.43 14.46 -20.77
CA PHE A 10 8.07 13.18 -21.09
C PHE A 10 8.33 13.13 -22.58
N ARG A 11 9.54 13.58 -22.97
CA ARG A 11 10.08 13.41 -24.34
C ARG A 11 10.67 12.01 -24.48
N ARG A 12 10.08 11.27 -25.39
CA ARG A 12 10.59 10.20 -26.27
C ARG A 12 12.08 9.83 -26.10
N VAL A 13 12.31 8.64 -25.60
CA VAL A 13 13.54 7.88 -25.85
C VAL A 13 13.28 6.90 -26.97
N ARG A 14 14.06 7.03 -28.07
CA ARG A 14 14.01 6.17 -29.26
C ARG A 14 14.64 4.81 -28.95
N ALA A 15 13.96 3.73 -29.31
CA ALA A 15 14.52 2.39 -29.34
C ALA A 15 15.53 2.24 -30.51
N PRO A 16 16.64 1.51 -30.32
CA PRO A 16 17.51 1.12 -31.44
C PRO A 16 16.97 -0.12 -32.15
N ARG A 17 16.78 0.03 -33.46
CA ARG A 17 16.55 -1.09 -34.38
C ARG A 17 17.87 -1.77 -34.70
N PHE A 18 17.99 -3.04 -34.38
CA PHE A 18 18.94 -3.94 -35.08
C PHE A 18 18.28 -5.31 -35.20
N CYS A 19 17.79 -5.62 -36.38
CA CYS A 19 17.52 -6.96 -36.83
C CYS A 19 18.17 -7.09 -38.22
N ASN A 20 19.34 -7.69 -38.27
CA ASN A 20 19.90 -8.15 -39.54
C ASN A 20 19.50 -9.62 -39.72
N ALA A 21 18.77 -9.89 -40.79
CA ALA A 21 18.45 -11.22 -41.25
C ALA A 21 19.73 -11.89 -41.77
N VAL A 22 20.01 -13.08 -41.28
CA VAL A 22 21.03 -13.98 -41.84
C VAL A 22 20.28 -14.99 -42.70
N GLU A 23 20.48 -14.92 -44.02
CA GLU A 23 20.05 -15.93 -44.98
C GLU A 23 20.86 -17.22 -44.80
N PHE A 24 20.18 -18.34 -44.69
CA PHE A 24 20.82 -19.65 -44.52
C PHE A 24 20.69 -20.42 -45.83
N GLU A 25 21.79 -20.55 -46.58
CA GLU A 25 21.88 -21.49 -47.71
C GLU A 25 21.96 -22.93 -47.22
N SER A 26 21.10 -23.77 -47.71
CA SER A 26 21.07 -25.22 -47.44
C SER A 26 22.08 -25.96 -48.32
N SER A 27 23.14 -26.43 -47.73
CA SER A 27 24.03 -27.44 -48.36
C SER A 27 23.80 -28.79 -47.68
N SER A 28 23.36 -29.75 -48.48
CA SER A 28 23.12 -31.17 -48.13
C SER A 28 24.49 -31.88 -47.97
N GLY A 29 24.86 -32.26 -46.75
CA GLY A 29 26.03 -33.06 -46.42
C GLY A 29 25.89 -33.82 -45.13
N ASN A 30 25.87 -35.14 -45.25
CA ASN A 30 25.72 -36.18 -44.25
C ASN A 30 26.81 -36.12 -43.13
N ASN A 31 26.53 -35.71 -41.89
CA ASN A 31 27.44 -35.96 -40.79
C ASN A 31 26.75 -36.01 -39.42
N ARG A 32 26.58 -37.23 -38.86
CA ARG A 32 26.04 -37.47 -37.49
C ARG A 32 26.83 -36.82 -36.35
N ARG A 33 28.04 -36.29 -36.60
CA ARG A 33 28.89 -35.61 -35.59
C ARG A 33 28.55 -34.14 -35.42
N THR A 34 27.91 -33.48 -36.40
CA THR A 34 27.52 -32.07 -36.32
C THR A 34 26.21 -31.84 -35.52
N SER A 35 25.31 -32.87 -35.44
CA SER A 35 24.08 -32.74 -34.65
C SER A 35 24.30 -32.65 -33.13
N PHE A 36 25.33 -33.32 -32.62
CA PHE A 36 25.65 -33.23 -31.15
C PHE A 36 26.23 -31.87 -30.75
N ALA A 37 27.01 -31.24 -31.61
CA ALA A 37 27.60 -29.93 -31.36
C ALA A 37 26.54 -28.80 -31.35
N VAL A 38 25.56 -28.88 -32.26
CA VAL A 38 24.46 -27.90 -32.34
C VAL A 38 23.52 -28.02 -31.12
N PHE A 39 23.24 -29.26 -30.66
CA PHE A 39 22.43 -29.44 -29.44
C PHE A 39 23.13 -28.93 -28.19
N LEU A 40 24.46 -29.10 -28.10
CA LEU A 40 25.25 -28.59 -26.97
C LEU A 40 25.32 -27.06 -26.94
N ILE A 41 25.41 -26.40 -28.11
CA ILE A 41 25.41 -24.94 -28.23
C ILE A 41 24.03 -24.35 -27.92
N ILE A 42 22.94 -24.98 -28.36
CA ILE A 42 21.57 -24.55 -28.01
C ILE A 42 21.30 -24.74 -26.50
N ALA A 43 21.79 -25.83 -25.89
CA ALA A 43 21.68 -26.04 -24.44
C ALA A 43 22.51 -25.01 -23.63
N LEU A 44 23.64 -24.53 -24.15
CA LEU A 44 24.47 -23.50 -23.50
C LEU A 44 23.87 -22.09 -23.64
N CYS A 45 23.10 -21.81 -24.69
CA CYS A 45 22.45 -20.51 -24.90
C CYS A 45 21.19 -20.32 -24.03
N ILE A 46 20.62 -21.37 -23.44
CA ILE A 46 19.41 -21.26 -22.58
C ILE A 46 19.77 -20.88 -21.12
N SER A 47 21.08 -20.95 -20.74
CA SER A 47 21.50 -20.70 -19.36
C SER A 47 21.91 -19.24 -19.04
N ALA A 48 21.74 -18.28 -19.93
CA ALA A 48 22.32 -16.94 -19.74
C ALA A 48 21.32 -15.77 -19.77
N ALA A 49 20.09 -15.97 -19.37
CA ALA A 49 19.15 -14.87 -19.17
C ALA A 49 18.88 -14.64 -17.65
N ALA A 50 19.91 -14.76 -16.81
CA ALA A 50 19.87 -14.11 -15.51
C ALA A 50 20.14 -12.63 -15.76
N GLY A 51 19.08 -11.82 -15.83
CA GLY A 51 19.16 -10.37 -15.95
C GLY A 51 20.11 -9.81 -14.88
N THR A 52 20.86 -8.77 -15.22
CA THR A 52 21.78 -8.13 -14.27
C THR A 52 20.98 -7.47 -13.17
N PRO A 53 21.32 -7.70 -11.88
CA PRO A 53 20.64 -7.01 -10.77
C PRO A 53 20.70 -5.50 -10.95
N ARG A 54 19.63 -4.81 -10.60
CA ARG A 54 19.50 -3.35 -10.68
C ARG A 54 19.67 -2.73 -9.30
N ILE A 55 20.49 -1.70 -9.16
CA ILE A 55 20.55 -0.92 -7.92
C ILE A 55 19.44 0.12 -7.99
N ILE A 56 18.49 0.03 -7.08
CA ILE A 56 17.33 0.92 -6.97
C ILE A 56 17.32 1.56 -5.59
N THR A 57 17.08 2.87 -5.50
CA THR A 57 16.85 3.53 -4.23
C THR A 57 15.40 3.29 -3.81
N ASP A 58 15.18 2.67 -2.66
CA ASP A 58 13.84 2.42 -2.12
C ASP A 58 13.24 3.69 -1.49
N GLN A 59 11.95 3.65 -1.12
CA GLN A 59 11.27 4.80 -0.53
C GLN A 59 11.78 5.18 0.87
N THR A 60 12.61 4.35 1.49
CA THR A 60 13.30 4.67 2.75
C THR A 60 14.70 5.28 2.53
N GLY A 61 15.09 5.50 1.27
CA GLY A 61 16.37 6.09 0.89
C GLY A 61 17.55 5.10 0.82
N ARG A 62 17.30 3.78 0.92
CA ARG A 62 18.35 2.76 0.85
C ARG A 62 18.56 2.31 -0.59
N GLN A 63 19.81 2.03 -0.95
CA GLN A 63 20.15 1.37 -2.21
C GLN A 63 19.97 -0.15 -2.07
N VAL A 64 19.08 -0.70 -2.88
CA VAL A 64 18.73 -2.12 -2.87
C VAL A 64 19.13 -2.76 -4.19
N ASN A 65 19.82 -3.88 -4.09
CA ASN A 65 20.21 -4.68 -5.26
C ASN A 65 19.05 -5.61 -5.64
N VAL A 66 18.15 -5.13 -6.49
CA VAL A 66 16.91 -5.85 -6.88
C VAL A 66 17.21 -6.75 -8.09
N PRO A 67 16.86 -8.04 -8.06
CA PRO A 67 16.90 -8.90 -9.24
C PRO A 67 16.08 -8.30 -10.40
N ASP A 68 16.47 -8.55 -11.64
CA ASP A 68 15.79 -7.98 -12.80
C ASP A 68 14.31 -8.41 -12.88
N HIS A 69 14.03 -9.68 -12.57
CA HIS A 69 12.68 -10.25 -12.56
C HIS A 69 12.46 -11.13 -11.31
N PRO A 70 12.23 -10.54 -10.13
CA PRO A 70 12.05 -11.34 -8.92
C PRO A 70 10.78 -12.19 -9.01
N GLN A 71 10.91 -13.50 -8.76
CA GLN A 71 9.83 -14.49 -8.87
C GLN A 71 9.35 -15.00 -7.51
N ARG A 72 10.16 -14.83 -6.47
CA ARG A 72 9.88 -15.35 -5.12
C ARG A 72 9.83 -14.20 -4.13
N LEU A 73 8.62 -13.65 -3.94
CA LEU A 73 8.39 -12.47 -3.13
C LEU A 73 7.95 -12.86 -1.72
N ILE A 74 8.50 -12.19 -0.71
CA ILE A 74 7.93 -12.19 0.64
C ILE A 74 7.36 -10.79 0.92
N SER A 75 6.12 -10.74 1.37
CA SER A 75 5.45 -9.52 1.79
C SER A 75 5.42 -9.43 3.32
N LEU A 76 6.01 -8.38 3.89
CA LEU A 76 6.05 -8.15 5.33
C LEU A 76 4.94 -7.21 5.83
N ALA A 77 3.93 -6.90 4.99
CA ALA A 77 2.78 -6.08 5.41
C ALA A 77 1.52 -6.41 4.60
N PRO A 78 0.32 -6.34 5.20
CA PRO A 78 -0.95 -6.55 4.49
C PRO A 78 -1.14 -5.61 3.29
N SER A 79 -0.76 -4.33 3.43
CA SER A 79 -0.86 -3.34 2.34
C SER A 79 -0.05 -3.75 1.11
N ILE A 80 1.14 -4.32 1.30
CA ILE A 80 1.99 -4.83 0.23
C ILE A 80 1.35 -6.05 -0.41
N THR A 81 0.88 -7.01 0.41
CA THR A 81 0.20 -8.21 -0.08
C THR A 81 -0.99 -7.85 -0.96
N GLU A 82 -1.85 -6.94 -0.52
CA GLU A 82 -3.00 -6.44 -1.28
C GLU A 82 -2.58 -5.81 -2.61
N THR A 83 -1.54 -4.99 -2.60
CA THR A 83 -0.99 -4.36 -3.81
C THR A 83 -0.44 -5.39 -4.79
N LEU A 84 0.31 -6.38 -4.31
CA LEU A 84 0.85 -7.46 -5.15
C LEU A 84 -0.27 -8.26 -5.83
N TYR A 85 -1.33 -8.59 -5.10
CA TYR A 85 -2.50 -9.26 -5.70
C TYR A 85 -3.20 -8.37 -6.74
N ALA A 86 -3.38 -7.09 -6.46
CA ALA A 86 -3.96 -6.14 -7.41
C ALA A 86 -3.12 -6.00 -8.69
N LEU A 87 -1.79 -6.10 -8.57
CA LEU A 87 -0.86 -6.15 -9.69
C LEU A 87 -0.79 -7.52 -10.39
N GLY A 88 -1.53 -8.54 -9.93
CA GLY A 88 -1.54 -9.90 -10.50
C GLY A 88 -0.30 -10.72 -10.17
N LEU A 89 0.40 -10.37 -9.09
CA LEU A 89 1.64 -11.01 -8.65
C LEU A 89 1.42 -12.02 -7.51
N GLY A 90 0.16 -12.37 -7.22
CA GLY A 90 -0.19 -13.29 -6.13
C GLY A 90 0.55 -14.63 -6.19
N ASP A 91 0.80 -15.16 -7.39
CA ASP A 91 1.52 -16.43 -7.57
C ASP A 91 3.01 -16.34 -7.24
N ARG A 92 3.60 -15.12 -7.31
CA ARG A 92 4.98 -14.89 -6.92
C ARG A 92 5.16 -14.76 -5.40
N ILE A 93 4.08 -14.59 -4.62
CA ILE A 93 4.15 -14.50 -3.16
C ILE A 93 4.40 -15.90 -2.60
N VAL A 94 5.59 -16.12 -2.06
CA VAL A 94 6.01 -17.37 -1.42
C VAL A 94 5.84 -17.33 0.10
N GLY A 95 5.63 -16.15 0.68
CA GLY A 95 5.35 -15.95 2.09
C GLY A 95 4.85 -14.56 2.40
N ASP A 96 4.07 -14.46 3.47
CA ASP A 96 3.54 -13.19 3.98
C ASP A 96 3.45 -13.19 5.51
N THR A 97 2.85 -12.15 6.11
CA THR A 97 2.64 -12.09 7.56
C THR A 97 1.30 -12.69 7.98
N THR A 98 1.17 -13.03 9.26
CA THR A 98 -0.08 -13.56 9.85
C THR A 98 -1.27 -12.59 9.77
N TYR A 99 -1.04 -11.34 9.39
CA TYR A 99 -2.07 -10.29 9.23
C TYR A 99 -2.54 -10.11 7.77
N CYS A 100 -1.97 -10.87 6.83
CA CYS A 100 -2.33 -10.81 5.41
C CYS A 100 -3.58 -11.66 5.15
N ASP A 101 -4.74 -11.03 5.19
CA ASP A 101 -6.05 -11.66 5.13
C ASP A 101 -6.82 -11.40 3.83
N TYR A 102 -6.32 -10.47 3.00
CA TYR A 102 -6.95 -10.10 1.74
C TYR A 102 -5.97 -10.10 0.56
N PRO A 103 -6.40 -10.58 -0.62
CA PRO A 103 -7.66 -11.32 -0.85
C PRO A 103 -7.65 -12.66 -0.10
N PRO A 104 -8.76 -13.43 -0.07
CA PRO A 104 -8.82 -14.69 0.69
C PRO A 104 -7.69 -15.68 0.38
N GLN A 105 -7.12 -15.63 -0.82
CA GLN A 105 -5.96 -16.44 -1.24
C GLN A 105 -4.67 -16.12 -0.45
N ALA A 106 -4.54 -14.93 0.11
CA ALA A 106 -3.39 -14.55 0.94
C ALA A 106 -3.31 -15.42 2.20
N ARG A 107 -4.46 -15.75 2.81
CA ARG A 107 -4.55 -16.62 4.01
C ARG A 107 -3.98 -18.03 3.77
N LEU A 108 -3.81 -18.45 2.52
CA LEU A 108 -3.27 -19.75 2.15
C LEU A 108 -1.75 -19.74 1.96
N LYS A 109 -1.12 -18.57 2.04
CA LYS A 109 0.33 -18.45 1.88
C LYS A 109 1.05 -18.84 3.17
N PRO A 110 2.28 -19.35 3.08
CA PRO A 110 3.13 -19.58 4.26
C PRO A 110 3.35 -18.27 5.04
N HIS A 111 3.00 -18.25 6.33
CA HIS A 111 3.19 -17.07 7.16
C HIS A 111 4.57 -17.06 7.81
N VAL A 112 5.33 -15.98 7.60
CA VAL A 112 6.65 -15.76 8.18
C VAL A 112 6.61 -15.14 9.59
N GLY A 113 5.43 -14.86 10.13
CA GLY A 113 5.24 -14.29 11.47
C GLY A 113 4.56 -12.93 11.46
N ALA A 114 4.74 -12.19 12.56
CA ALA A 114 4.11 -10.89 12.75
C ALA A 114 4.90 -9.76 12.04
N LEU A 115 4.23 -8.62 11.81
CA LEU A 115 4.80 -7.41 11.20
C LEU A 115 6.11 -6.95 11.87
N LEU A 116 6.12 -6.83 13.20
CA LEU A 116 7.25 -6.30 13.96
C LEU A 116 8.39 -7.29 14.15
N ASN A 117 8.08 -8.60 14.17
CA ASN A 117 9.05 -9.66 14.45
C ASN A 117 8.81 -10.86 13.50
N PRO A 118 9.14 -10.73 12.21
CA PRO A 118 9.08 -11.86 11.29
C PRO A 118 10.18 -12.87 11.63
N SER A 119 9.92 -14.17 11.40
CA SER A 119 10.89 -15.24 11.61
C SER A 119 11.91 -15.27 10.46
N MET A 120 13.15 -14.92 10.75
CA MET A 120 14.25 -15.00 9.77
C MET A 120 14.46 -16.43 9.27
N GLU A 121 14.30 -17.43 10.14
CA GLU A 121 14.40 -18.85 9.77
C GLU A 121 13.38 -19.21 8.68
N LYS A 122 12.10 -18.81 8.86
CA LYS A 122 11.06 -19.06 7.86
C LYS A 122 11.33 -18.30 6.56
N ILE A 123 11.79 -17.03 6.64
CA ILE A 123 12.14 -16.25 5.47
C ILE A 123 13.24 -16.96 4.67
N VAL A 124 14.33 -17.36 5.32
CA VAL A 124 15.46 -18.07 4.67
C VAL A 124 14.99 -19.40 4.07
N ALA A 125 14.16 -20.17 4.78
CA ALA A 125 13.64 -21.45 4.29
C ALA A 125 12.80 -21.31 3.01
N LEU A 126 12.11 -20.17 2.84
CA LEU A 126 11.32 -19.87 1.65
C LEU A 126 12.15 -19.40 0.45
N LYS A 127 13.46 -19.15 0.62
CA LYS A 127 14.40 -18.73 -0.43
C LYS A 127 13.83 -17.62 -1.31
N PRO A 128 13.51 -16.44 -0.76
CA PRO A 128 12.98 -15.33 -1.55
C PRO A 128 14.05 -14.70 -2.44
N ASP A 129 13.64 -14.15 -3.57
CA ASP A 129 14.48 -13.30 -4.43
C ASP A 129 14.46 -11.86 -3.93
N LEU A 130 13.30 -11.44 -3.37
CA LEU A 130 13.07 -10.10 -2.87
C LEU A 130 12.09 -10.14 -1.71
N VAL A 131 12.40 -9.43 -0.65
CA VAL A 131 11.50 -9.14 0.47
C VAL A 131 10.99 -7.70 0.31
N LEU A 132 9.70 -7.50 0.56
CA LEU A 132 9.05 -6.19 0.51
C LEU A 132 8.57 -5.84 1.91
N GLY A 133 8.93 -4.66 2.40
CA GLY A 133 8.59 -4.18 3.73
C GLY A 133 8.13 -2.73 3.75
N THR A 134 7.65 -2.25 4.90
CA THR A 134 7.26 -0.85 5.10
C THR A 134 8.09 -0.20 6.21
N ALA A 135 8.38 1.09 6.07
CA ALA A 135 9.11 1.86 7.07
C ALA A 135 8.37 1.90 8.42
N ASP A 136 7.03 2.00 8.38
CA ASP A 136 6.21 2.22 9.57
C ASP A 136 5.95 0.94 10.38
N SER A 137 5.90 -0.21 9.71
CA SER A 137 5.48 -1.48 10.33
C SER A 137 6.61 -2.47 10.55
N ASN A 138 7.74 -2.31 9.89
CA ASN A 138 8.87 -3.21 10.01
C ASN A 138 10.03 -2.54 10.74
N ARG A 139 10.64 -3.26 11.67
CA ARG A 139 11.77 -2.75 12.43
C ARG A 139 13.03 -2.66 11.58
N ARG A 140 13.87 -1.66 11.86
CA ARG A 140 15.18 -1.51 11.21
C ARG A 140 16.05 -2.76 11.38
N GLU A 141 15.99 -3.39 12.56
CA GLU A 141 16.71 -4.63 12.86
C GLU A 141 16.36 -5.77 11.89
N THR A 142 15.11 -5.82 11.40
CA THR A 142 14.68 -6.79 10.38
C THR A 142 15.44 -6.53 9.07
N ALA A 143 15.55 -5.27 8.65
CA ALA A 143 16.30 -4.89 7.45
C ALA A 143 17.78 -5.26 7.57
N ASP A 144 18.40 -4.93 8.70
CA ASP A 144 19.81 -5.21 8.99
C ASP A 144 20.10 -6.73 9.02
N GLN A 145 19.14 -7.54 9.49
CA GLN A 145 19.27 -9.00 9.50
C GLN A 145 19.17 -9.57 8.08
N LEU A 146 18.23 -9.11 7.26
CA LEU A 146 18.09 -9.53 5.86
C LEU A 146 19.33 -9.18 5.05
N GLU A 147 19.88 -7.96 5.25
CA GLU A 147 21.10 -7.53 4.60
C GLU A 147 22.30 -8.45 4.93
N ARG A 148 22.49 -8.79 6.22
CA ARG A 148 23.54 -9.76 6.64
C ARG A 148 23.37 -11.15 6.04
N LEU A 149 22.14 -11.53 5.70
CA LEU A 149 21.82 -12.80 5.03
C LEU A 149 21.91 -12.71 3.51
N GLY A 150 22.22 -11.55 2.96
CA GLY A 150 22.28 -11.32 1.51
C GLY A 150 20.91 -11.35 0.83
N ILE A 151 19.82 -11.17 1.58
CA ILE A 151 18.45 -11.16 1.07
C ILE A 151 18.03 -9.69 0.85
N PRO A 152 17.75 -9.27 -0.40
CA PRO A 152 17.37 -7.89 -0.67
C PRO A 152 16.00 -7.56 -0.07
N LEU A 153 15.91 -6.42 0.62
CA LEU A 153 14.66 -5.86 1.14
C LEU A 153 14.40 -4.50 0.47
N TYR A 154 13.27 -4.37 -0.22
CA TYR A 154 12.77 -3.10 -0.75
C TYR A 154 11.74 -2.51 0.20
N GLY A 155 12.02 -1.32 0.71
CA GLY A 155 11.21 -0.60 1.69
C GLY A 155 10.26 0.40 1.04
N LEU A 156 8.99 0.35 1.46
CA LEU A 156 7.96 1.33 1.11
C LEU A 156 7.72 2.29 2.28
N ALA A 157 7.35 3.54 1.97
CA ALA A 157 7.00 4.56 2.95
C ALA A 157 5.85 5.42 2.39
N ALA A 158 4.63 5.19 2.88
CA ALA A 158 3.46 5.93 2.43
C ALA A 158 2.88 6.75 3.60
N HIS A 159 3.08 8.06 3.55
CA HIS A 159 2.59 9.02 4.56
C HIS A 159 1.35 9.79 4.09
N SER A 160 0.93 9.59 2.84
CA SER A 160 -0.23 10.22 2.24
C SER A 160 -0.96 9.27 1.29
N VAL A 161 -2.15 9.64 0.87
CA VAL A 161 -2.89 8.96 -0.21
C VAL A 161 -2.09 9.01 -1.51
N LYS A 162 -1.44 10.14 -1.81
CA LYS A 162 -0.56 10.27 -2.97
C LYS A 162 0.63 9.30 -2.91
N ASP A 163 1.28 9.18 -1.75
CA ASP A 163 2.40 8.25 -1.59
C ASP A 163 1.94 6.79 -1.74
N THR A 164 0.72 6.47 -1.31
CA THR A 164 0.11 5.16 -1.54
C THR A 164 0.00 4.86 -3.04
N LEU A 165 -0.48 5.81 -3.84
CA LEU A 165 -0.56 5.65 -5.30
C LEU A 165 0.84 5.53 -5.93
N SER A 166 1.79 6.36 -5.51
CA SER A 166 3.19 6.28 -5.98
C SER A 166 3.84 4.94 -5.61
N SER A 167 3.54 4.39 -4.42
CA SER A 167 4.04 3.07 -4.01
C SER A 167 3.54 1.94 -4.91
N ILE A 168 2.31 2.04 -5.45
CA ILE A 168 1.79 1.09 -6.44
C ILE A 168 2.61 1.16 -7.73
N GLU A 169 2.90 2.38 -8.21
CA GLU A 169 3.68 2.59 -9.43
C GLU A 169 5.13 2.09 -9.26
N ASP A 170 5.77 2.41 -8.14
CA ASP A 170 7.14 1.97 -7.82
C ASP A 170 7.22 0.44 -7.75
N LEU A 171 6.27 -0.21 -7.09
CA LEU A 171 6.18 -1.68 -7.08
C LEU A 171 6.01 -2.25 -8.49
N GLY A 172 5.22 -1.58 -9.33
CA GLY A 172 5.10 -1.95 -10.73
C GLY A 172 6.43 -1.94 -11.46
N GLN A 173 7.20 -0.87 -11.33
CA GLN A 173 8.53 -0.71 -11.93
C GLN A 173 9.54 -1.74 -11.39
N VAL A 174 9.56 -1.93 -10.08
CA VAL A 174 10.46 -2.89 -9.41
C VAL A 174 10.19 -4.32 -9.85
N LEU A 175 8.91 -4.68 -10.06
CA LEU A 175 8.46 -6.05 -10.31
C LEU A 175 8.12 -6.34 -11.78
N GLY A 176 8.32 -5.37 -12.69
CA GLY A 176 8.06 -5.50 -14.13
C GLY A 176 6.56 -5.53 -14.48
N GLN A 177 5.76 -4.73 -13.77
CA GLN A 177 4.31 -4.58 -13.96
C GLN A 177 3.91 -3.11 -14.24
N ASP A 178 4.79 -2.34 -14.88
CA ASP A 178 4.65 -0.88 -15.07
C ASP A 178 3.27 -0.48 -15.61
N SER A 179 2.84 -1.10 -16.71
CA SER A 179 1.56 -0.75 -17.35
C SER A 179 0.36 -1.02 -16.45
N ARG A 180 0.36 -2.13 -15.72
CA ARG A 180 -0.73 -2.49 -14.81
C ARG A 180 -0.76 -1.58 -13.59
N ALA A 181 0.41 -1.27 -13.04
CA ALA A 181 0.54 -0.37 -11.91
C ALA A 181 0.08 1.05 -12.26
N LEU A 182 0.48 1.58 -13.42
CA LEU A 182 0.05 2.88 -13.90
C LEU A 182 -1.47 2.94 -14.12
N GLN A 183 -2.07 1.91 -14.73
CA GLN A 183 -3.52 1.83 -14.91
C GLN A 183 -4.26 1.81 -13.57
N LEU A 184 -3.78 1.01 -12.59
CA LEU A 184 -4.37 0.92 -11.27
C LEU A 184 -4.26 2.26 -10.54
N ALA A 185 -3.06 2.84 -10.44
CA ALA A 185 -2.83 4.11 -9.77
C ALA A 185 -3.64 5.25 -10.40
N THR A 186 -3.72 5.32 -11.74
CA THR A 186 -4.53 6.32 -12.45
C THR A 186 -6.02 6.16 -12.12
N SER A 187 -6.55 4.93 -12.16
CA SER A 187 -7.95 4.67 -11.83
C SER A 187 -8.30 5.08 -10.39
N LEU A 188 -7.42 4.72 -9.44
CA LEU A 188 -7.59 5.11 -8.04
C LEU A 188 -7.47 6.64 -7.85
N GLY A 189 -6.53 7.28 -8.56
CA GLY A 189 -6.36 8.73 -8.55
C GLY A 189 -7.61 9.48 -9.03
N HIS A 190 -8.31 8.98 -10.06
CA HIS A 190 -9.58 9.53 -10.50
C HIS A 190 -10.67 9.42 -9.43
N ARG A 191 -10.72 8.33 -8.67
CA ARG A 191 -11.66 8.17 -7.55
C ARG A 191 -11.37 9.17 -6.43
N VAL A 192 -10.09 9.35 -6.07
CA VAL A 192 -9.66 10.36 -5.08
C VAL A 192 -10.09 11.76 -5.51
N GLU A 193 -9.84 12.12 -6.77
CA GLU A 193 -10.23 13.42 -7.32
C GLU A 193 -11.76 13.61 -7.32
N ALA A 194 -12.52 12.57 -7.65
CA ALA A 194 -13.99 12.62 -7.61
C ALA A 194 -14.53 12.86 -6.19
N VAL A 195 -13.90 12.24 -5.17
CA VAL A 195 -14.24 12.53 -3.77
C VAL A 195 -13.93 13.99 -3.43
N HIS A 196 -12.71 14.45 -3.74
CA HIS A 196 -12.28 15.82 -3.45
C HIS A 196 -13.23 16.84 -4.08
N GLN A 197 -13.59 16.69 -5.36
CA GLN A 197 -14.52 17.59 -6.05
C GLN A 197 -15.89 17.60 -5.39
N ARG A 198 -16.42 16.44 -4.98
CA ARG A 198 -17.72 16.31 -4.33
C ARG A 198 -17.80 17.09 -3.01
N VAL A 199 -16.71 17.10 -2.24
CA VAL A 199 -16.72 17.67 -0.88
C VAL A 199 -16.08 19.06 -0.79
N SER A 200 -15.43 19.56 -1.83
CA SER A 200 -14.60 20.78 -1.83
C SER A 200 -15.31 22.05 -1.34
N ASN A 201 -16.62 22.14 -1.54
CA ASN A 201 -17.44 23.30 -1.15
C ASN A 201 -18.33 23.01 0.07
N LEU A 202 -18.16 21.87 0.73
CA LEU A 202 -18.95 21.50 1.90
C LEU A 202 -18.26 21.97 3.19
N PRO A 203 -19.02 22.20 4.28
CA PRO A 203 -18.43 22.46 5.60
C PRO A 203 -17.50 21.32 6.03
N ARG A 204 -16.39 21.65 6.67
CA ARG A 204 -15.40 20.67 7.11
C ARG A 204 -15.61 20.36 8.60
N PRO A 205 -16.19 19.22 8.96
CA PRO A 205 -16.34 18.84 10.35
C PRO A 205 -14.98 18.49 10.98
N LYS A 206 -14.83 18.79 12.28
CA LYS A 206 -13.69 18.36 13.09
C LYS A 206 -13.79 16.87 13.37
N VAL A 207 -12.73 16.14 13.08
CA VAL A 207 -12.68 14.67 13.17
C VAL A 207 -11.63 14.21 14.17
N LEU A 208 -12.01 13.37 15.12
CA LEU A 208 -11.10 12.55 15.90
C LEU A 208 -11.09 11.14 15.29
N PHE A 209 -9.95 10.72 14.76
CA PHE A 209 -9.74 9.32 14.37
C PHE A 209 -9.08 8.57 15.52
N VAL A 210 -9.69 7.49 15.99
CA VAL A 210 -9.20 6.69 17.11
C VAL A 210 -8.49 5.45 16.58
N VAL A 211 -7.17 5.46 16.62
CA VAL A 211 -6.31 4.30 16.33
C VAL A 211 -6.36 3.33 17.51
N TRP A 212 -6.29 3.86 18.74
CA TRP A 212 -6.39 3.12 19.99
C TRP A 212 -6.99 4.01 21.06
N TYR A 213 -7.89 3.50 21.87
CA TYR A 213 -8.66 4.33 22.81
C TYR A 213 -8.09 4.41 24.22
N GLN A 214 -7.20 3.46 24.62
CA GLN A 214 -6.61 3.44 25.97
C GLN A 214 -5.18 2.87 25.99
N PRO A 215 -4.14 3.72 25.91
CA PRO A 215 -4.22 5.19 25.84
C PRO A 215 -4.77 5.68 24.50
N LEU A 216 -5.37 6.87 24.48
CA LEU A 216 -5.88 7.45 23.22
C LEU A 216 -4.72 7.77 22.28
N ILE A 217 -4.68 7.06 21.15
CA ILE A 217 -3.75 7.27 20.04
C ILE A 217 -4.58 7.66 18.82
N THR A 218 -4.17 8.72 18.13
CA THR A 218 -4.85 9.25 16.95
C THR A 218 -3.91 9.30 15.74
N ALA A 219 -4.45 9.63 14.57
CA ALA A 219 -3.69 9.87 13.35
C ALA A 219 -3.25 11.32 13.30
N GLY A 220 -1.94 11.55 13.29
CA GLY A 220 -1.32 12.88 13.19
C GLY A 220 -1.14 13.36 11.75
N PRO A 221 -0.63 14.60 11.56
CA PRO A 221 -0.69 15.33 10.29
C PRO A 221 0.06 14.68 9.13
N HIS A 222 1.07 13.86 9.42
CA HIS A 222 1.90 13.20 8.41
C HIS A 222 1.51 11.75 8.17
N SER A 223 0.31 11.33 8.64
CA SER A 223 -0.21 10.00 8.38
C SER A 223 -1.13 9.98 7.15
N PHE A 224 -1.10 8.88 6.39
CA PHE A 224 -2.01 8.68 5.26
C PHE A 224 -3.49 8.68 5.69
N ILE A 225 -3.80 8.38 6.96
CA ILE A 225 -5.16 8.43 7.52
C ILE A 225 -5.62 9.88 7.65
N ALA A 226 -4.80 10.76 8.21
CA ALA A 226 -5.14 12.19 8.32
C ALA A 226 -5.27 12.82 6.92
N ASP A 227 -4.42 12.43 5.97
CA ASP A 227 -4.53 12.87 4.59
C ASP A 227 -5.84 12.39 3.93
N ALA A 228 -6.23 11.13 4.14
CA ALA A 228 -7.51 10.60 3.66
C ALA A 228 -8.72 11.36 4.26
N ILE A 229 -8.69 11.67 5.57
CA ILE A 229 -9.74 12.49 6.23
C ILE A 229 -9.80 13.88 5.61
N ARG A 230 -8.65 14.50 5.33
CA ARG A 230 -8.56 15.83 4.72
C ARG A 230 -9.14 15.85 3.30
N ILE A 231 -8.80 14.84 2.48
CA ILE A 231 -9.35 14.67 1.13
C ILE A 231 -10.86 14.40 1.18
N ALA A 232 -11.32 13.64 2.18
CA ALA A 232 -12.72 13.37 2.42
C ALA A 232 -13.52 14.58 2.95
N GLY A 233 -12.88 15.75 3.13
CA GLY A 233 -13.52 17.00 3.52
C GLY A 233 -13.66 17.16 5.04
N GLY A 234 -12.89 16.46 5.87
CA GLY A 234 -12.80 16.66 7.31
C GLY A 234 -11.54 17.43 7.72
N ASP A 235 -11.53 17.97 8.94
CA ASP A 235 -10.37 18.56 9.59
C ASP A 235 -10.00 17.70 10.81
N SER A 236 -8.80 17.09 10.79
CA SER A 236 -8.33 16.30 11.92
C SER A 236 -8.06 17.19 13.13
N ILE A 237 -8.55 16.81 14.33
CA ILE A 237 -8.20 17.54 15.54
C ILE A 237 -6.74 17.35 15.96
N ALA A 238 -5.98 16.52 15.24
CA ALA A 238 -4.57 16.23 15.51
C ALA A 238 -3.61 16.86 14.48
N ASP A 239 -4.09 17.73 13.58
CA ASP A 239 -3.29 18.32 12.49
C ASP A 239 -2.15 19.24 12.97
N ASP A 240 -2.19 19.72 14.20
CA ASP A 240 -1.15 20.55 14.85
C ASP A 240 -0.14 19.74 15.69
N LEU A 241 -0.30 18.42 15.77
CA LEU A 241 0.57 17.55 16.57
C LEU A 241 1.79 17.10 15.75
N GLY A 242 2.96 17.04 16.39
CA GLY A 242 4.23 16.82 15.70
C GLY A 242 4.60 15.35 15.40
N ALA A 243 3.72 14.39 15.67
CA ALA A 243 3.98 12.96 15.46
C ALA A 243 2.96 12.35 14.50
N ASP A 244 3.34 11.27 13.81
CA ASP A 244 2.44 10.54 12.91
C ASP A 244 1.33 9.80 13.66
N TRP A 245 1.65 9.29 14.85
CA TRP A 245 0.74 8.56 15.74
C TRP A 245 0.78 9.15 17.16
N PRO A 246 0.27 10.38 17.36
CA PRO A 246 0.39 11.05 18.63
C PRO A 246 -0.52 10.43 19.69
N ARG A 247 -0.02 10.43 20.92
CA ARG A 247 -0.82 10.16 22.10
C ARG A 247 -1.50 11.45 22.52
N LEU A 248 -2.80 11.42 22.63
CA LEU A 248 -3.63 12.54 23.04
C LEU A 248 -4.23 12.27 24.44
N SER A 249 -4.27 13.27 25.32
CA SER A 249 -5.06 13.12 26.54
C SER A 249 -6.55 13.25 26.22
N LEU A 250 -7.38 12.57 27.00
CA LEU A 250 -8.82 12.66 26.80
C LEU A 250 -9.35 14.09 27.06
N GLU A 251 -8.72 14.80 28.00
CA GLU A 251 -9.02 16.19 28.31
C GLU A 251 -8.68 17.13 27.12
N ASP A 252 -7.51 16.95 26.51
CA ASP A 252 -7.11 17.73 25.35
C ASP A 252 -8.02 17.43 24.14
N ALA A 253 -8.37 16.16 23.93
CA ALA A 253 -9.33 15.78 22.89
C ALA A 253 -10.72 16.42 23.11
N LEU A 254 -11.19 16.47 24.37
CA LEU A 254 -12.44 17.16 24.73
C LEU A 254 -12.37 18.67 24.46
N HIS A 255 -11.23 19.31 24.80
CA HIS A 255 -11.03 20.74 24.54
C HIS A 255 -11.05 21.08 23.05
N ARG A 256 -10.53 20.18 22.20
CA ARG A 256 -10.53 20.32 20.74
C ARG A 256 -11.92 20.14 20.11
N ASP A 257 -12.83 19.52 20.85
CA ASP A 257 -14.26 19.35 20.58
C ASP A 257 -14.54 18.82 19.16
N PRO A 258 -14.26 17.54 18.88
CA PRO A 258 -14.55 16.94 17.59
C PRO A 258 -16.06 16.85 17.32
N ASP A 259 -16.47 17.11 16.06
CA ASP A 259 -17.83 16.95 15.59
C ASP A 259 -18.18 15.48 15.34
N ILE A 260 -17.16 14.69 14.97
CA ILE A 260 -17.28 13.28 14.58
C ILE A 260 -16.10 12.51 15.17
N ILE A 261 -16.39 11.30 15.66
CA ILE A 261 -15.37 10.35 16.09
C ILE A 261 -15.43 9.12 15.19
N LEU A 262 -14.28 8.78 14.59
CA LEU A 262 -14.13 7.62 13.72
C LEU A 262 -13.27 6.56 14.39
N PHE A 263 -13.70 5.31 14.32
CA PHE A 263 -12.94 4.13 14.75
C PHE A 263 -12.68 3.23 13.55
N SER A 264 -11.50 2.62 13.51
CA SER A 264 -11.26 1.55 12.57
C SER A 264 -11.94 0.26 13.05
N LYS A 265 -12.75 -0.37 12.19
CA LYS A 265 -13.37 -1.67 12.48
C LYS A 265 -12.30 -2.76 12.36
N SER A 266 -12.07 -3.52 13.42
CA SER A 266 -11.19 -4.68 13.38
C SER A 266 -11.80 -5.85 14.15
N GLU A 267 -11.42 -7.09 13.79
CA GLU A 267 -11.88 -8.29 14.52
C GLU A 267 -11.47 -8.27 16.01
N SER A 268 -10.31 -7.66 16.30
CA SER A 268 -9.75 -7.58 17.66
C SER A 268 -10.19 -6.34 18.43
N PHE A 269 -10.80 -5.35 17.78
CA PHE A 269 -11.21 -4.09 18.38
C PHE A 269 -12.50 -3.59 17.70
N SER A 270 -13.62 -3.86 18.29
CA SER A 270 -14.93 -3.35 17.87
C SER A 270 -15.78 -3.12 19.12
N PRO A 271 -15.47 -2.08 19.93
CA PRO A 271 -16.28 -1.74 21.08
C PRO A 271 -17.72 -1.41 20.63
N ALA A 272 -18.71 -1.70 21.46
CA ALA A 272 -20.04 -1.20 21.18
C ALA A 272 -20.01 0.34 21.27
N LEU A 273 -20.41 1.03 20.20
CA LEU A 273 -20.37 2.51 20.18
C LEU A 273 -21.21 3.12 21.30
N ASP A 274 -22.31 2.46 21.69
CA ASP A 274 -23.18 2.88 22.79
C ASP A 274 -22.46 2.85 24.16
N ASP A 275 -21.46 2.00 24.35
CA ASP A 275 -20.68 1.96 25.59
C ASP A 275 -19.98 3.28 25.87
N PHE A 276 -19.59 4.01 24.82
CA PHE A 276 -18.90 5.33 24.98
C PHE A 276 -19.77 6.37 25.66
N GLN A 277 -21.10 6.24 25.62
CA GLN A 277 -22.03 7.10 26.35
C GLN A 277 -21.93 6.95 27.87
N HIS A 278 -21.38 5.82 28.33
CA HIS A 278 -21.22 5.50 29.75
C HIS A 278 -19.77 5.55 30.24
N LEU A 279 -18.80 5.59 29.32
CA LEU A 279 -17.40 5.62 29.68
C LEU A 279 -16.98 7.01 30.23
N PRO A 280 -16.35 7.06 31.42
CA PRO A 280 -15.85 8.31 31.98
C PRO A 280 -14.95 9.09 31.00
N GLY A 281 -15.22 10.39 30.85
CA GLY A 281 -14.53 11.26 29.90
C GLY A 281 -15.06 11.17 28.48
N TRP A 282 -15.39 10.00 27.95
CA TRP A 282 -15.95 9.84 26.61
C TRP A 282 -17.38 10.37 26.49
N LYS A 283 -18.21 10.13 27.49
CA LYS A 283 -19.60 10.63 27.55
C LYS A 283 -19.72 12.15 27.44
N ASP A 284 -18.63 12.87 27.71
CA ASP A 284 -18.60 14.33 27.71
C ASP A 284 -18.39 14.94 26.34
N PHE A 285 -17.89 14.17 25.36
CA PHE A 285 -17.77 14.63 23.97
C PHE A 285 -19.13 14.97 23.36
N ARG A 286 -19.17 16.10 22.63
CA ARG A 286 -20.36 16.50 21.86
C ARG A 286 -20.71 15.45 20.79
N ALA A 287 -19.70 14.88 20.13
CA ALA A 287 -19.89 13.82 19.16
C ALA A 287 -20.56 12.58 19.77
N VAL A 288 -20.22 12.19 21.02
CA VAL A 288 -20.86 11.08 21.73
C VAL A 288 -22.31 11.42 22.07
N LYS A 289 -22.57 12.59 22.63
CA LYS A 289 -23.94 13.07 22.97
C LYS A 289 -24.86 13.15 21.75
N ASN A 290 -24.29 13.45 20.59
CA ASN A 290 -25.03 13.59 19.32
C ASN A 290 -25.03 12.31 18.47
N HIS A 291 -24.57 11.16 19.00
CA HIS A 291 -24.49 9.88 18.28
C HIS A 291 -23.70 9.95 16.98
N ARG A 292 -22.63 10.76 16.94
CA ARG A 292 -21.75 10.92 15.78
C ARG A 292 -20.44 10.15 15.94
N LEU A 293 -20.56 8.88 16.32
CA LEU A 293 -19.50 7.89 16.37
C LEU A 293 -19.73 6.89 15.25
N TYR A 294 -18.68 6.59 14.49
CA TYR A 294 -18.81 5.67 13.36
C TYR A 294 -17.61 4.73 13.29
N PHE A 295 -17.86 3.53 12.80
CA PHE A 295 -16.81 2.64 12.34
C PHE A 295 -16.56 2.85 10.87
N VAL A 296 -15.26 2.88 10.50
CA VAL A 296 -14.77 2.84 9.14
C VAL A 296 -14.10 1.49 8.92
N SER A 297 -14.17 0.96 7.70
CA SER A 297 -13.48 -0.26 7.30
C SER A 297 -12.01 -0.26 7.75
N ASP A 298 -11.48 -1.41 8.18
CA ASP A 298 -10.08 -1.58 8.56
C ASP A 298 -9.09 -1.30 7.43
N THR A 299 -9.57 -1.21 6.20
CA THR A 299 -8.78 -0.82 5.03
C THR A 299 -8.19 0.58 5.16
N ILE A 300 -8.79 1.44 6.02
CA ILE A 300 -8.23 2.76 6.37
C ILE A 300 -6.84 2.67 7.00
N ASN A 301 -6.49 1.55 7.63
CA ASN A 301 -5.19 1.34 8.28
C ASN A 301 -4.11 0.80 7.33
N ARG A 302 -4.43 0.62 6.04
CA ARG A 302 -3.56 -0.06 5.08
C ARG A 302 -3.31 0.86 3.87
N PRO A 303 -2.11 1.40 3.70
CA PRO A 303 -1.75 2.15 2.49
C PRO A 303 -1.64 1.18 1.29
N SER A 304 -2.80 0.76 0.78
CA SER A 304 -3.03 -0.19 -0.31
C SER A 304 -4.06 0.38 -1.29
N PRO A 305 -4.33 -0.29 -2.43
CA PRO A 305 -5.43 0.12 -3.32
C PRO A 305 -6.78 0.29 -2.61
N ARG A 306 -7.03 -0.46 -1.52
CA ARG A 306 -8.28 -0.43 -0.75
C ARG A 306 -8.38 0.76 0.21
N LEU A 307 -7.31 1.52 0.42
CA LEU A 307 -7.38 2.79 1.16
C LEU A 307 -8.38 3.75 0.52
N ILE A 308 -8.52 3.69 -0.81
CA ILE A 308 -9.44 4.57 -1.53
C ILE A 308 -10.91 4.19 -1.26
N ASP A 309 -11.21 2.90 -1.02
CA ASP A 309 -12.55 2.48 -0.59
C ASP A 309 -12.89 3.08 0.77
N ALA A 310 -11.95 3.05 1.72
CA ALA A 310 -12.13 3.65 3.04
C ALA A 310 -12.23 5.18 2.98
N LEU A 311 -11.47 5.84 2.10
CA LEU A 311 -11.56 7.29 1.87
C LEU A 311 -12.96 7.67 1.37
N GLU A 312 -13.54 6.92 0.45
CA GLU A 312 -14.92 7.13 -0.03
C GLU A 312 -15.95 6.91 1.09
N GLU A 313 -15.74 5.90 1.94
CA GLU A 313 -16.57 5.64 3.11
C GLU A 313 -16.51 6.81 4.11
N VAL A 314 -15.32 7.29 4.44
CA VAL A 314 -15.13 8.47 5.30
C VAL A 314 -15.85 9.69 4.71
N ALA A 315 -15.69 9.96 3.43
CA ALA A 315 -16.35 11.08 2.78
C ALA A 315 -17.89 10.97 2.83
N HIS A 316 -18.44 9.75 2.77
CA HIS A 316 -19.86 9.52 2.94
C HIS A 316 -20.34 9.75 4.39
N ILE A 317 -19.55 9.34 5.37
CA ILE A 317 -19.84 9.57 6.79
C ILE A 317 -19.80 11.07 7.13
N LEU A 318 -18.80 11.79 6.63
CA LEU A 318 -18.63 13.22 6.89
C LEU A 318 -19.71 14.04 6.18
N HIS A 319 -20.09 13.64 4.97
CA HIS A 319 -21.03 14.35 4.07
C HIS A 319 -22.08 13.39 3.50
N PRO A 320 -23.03 12.92 4.33
CA PRO A 320 -24.09 12.03 3.86
C PRO A 320 -24.94 12.72 2.79
N SER A 321 -25.22 11.99 1.71
CA SER A 321 -26.15 12.49 0.69
C SER A 321 -27.52 12.72 1.34
N PRO A 322 -28.25 13.81 0.96
CA PRO A 322 -29.61 13.99 1.43
C PRO A 322 -30.46 12.75 1.06
N PRO A 323 -31.41 12.33 1.91
CA PRO A 323 -32.30 11.24 1.59
C PRO A 323 -33.01 11.54 0.25
N ALA A 324 -33.12 10.52 -0.59
CA ALA A 324 -33.87 10.67 -1.83
C ALA A 324 -35.30 11.18 -1.51
N PRO A 325 -35.82 12.15 -2.29
CA PRO A 325 -37.18 12.62 -2.07
C PRO A 325 -38.15 11.42 -2.12
N GLU A 326 -38.99 11.28 -1.08
CA GLU A 326 -40.03 10.25 -1.07
C GLU A 326 -40.86 10.41 -2.35
N ALA A 327 -41.00 9.31 -3.09
CA ALA A 327 -41.88 9.30 -4.26
C ALA A 327 -43.28 9.70 -3.79
N PRO A 328 -43.97 10.62 -4.48
CA PRO A 328 -45.34 11.00 -4.12
C PRO A 328 -46.20 9.76 -4.09
N ARG A 329 -46.91 9.55 -2.95
CA ARG A 329 -47.87 8.45 -2.73
C ARG A 329 -49.09 8.62 -3.63
#